data_ed5ee1b72ab01ccb77bd5c91bdd27275
#
_entry.id   ed5ee1b72ab01ccb77bd5c91bdd27275
#
_cell.length_a   1.000
_cell.length_b   1.000
_cell.length_c   1.000
_cell.angle_alpha   90.00
_cell.angle_beta   90.00
_cell.angle_gamma   90.00
#
_symmetry.space_group_name_H-M   'P 1'
#
loop_
_entity.id
_entity.type
_entity.pdbx_description
1 polymer ?
#
loop_
_entity_poly.entity_id
_entity_poly.type
_entity_poly.pdbx_seq_one_letter_code
_entity_poly.pdbx_strand_id
1 'polypeptide(L)'
;MNVCSPDTVLRGGKELSCPSELIENPSTGVTHEFSINIKPNDLIVKGLIQTGQLETNKKYDLDYDNLVLPNEKYDSRKTYKMTTGYQPGVATIGNNIVYIEGRNGNSQAKYKQDETIGRAFGGMDSNGIKTGRFRADSASYQQSVIEVVENNTDTFYIRAMRYAAMDEHIGELSLWQKIRLGTQEMEVADIADFMPFGEEKKYRLVISRIRSVNKEEDLFTGEGEACISHLRSDIPHQSEA
;
A
#
# COMPACT_ATOMS: atom_id res chain seq x y z
N MET A 1 11.62 -20.94 31.85
CA MET A 1 10.90 -20.86 30.53
C MET A 1 11.55 -21.90 29.62
N ASN A 2 10.80 -22.92 29.17
CA ASN A 2 11.33 -23.89 28.21
C ASN A 2 11.30 -23.22 26.82
N VAL A 3 12.43 -22.89 26.28
CA VAL A 3 12.56 -22.36 24.94
C VAL A 3 12.59 -23.52 23.95
N CYS A 4 11.72 -23.49 22.94
CA CYS A 4 11.74 -24.49 21.87
C CYS A 4 13.07 -24.45 21.11
N SER A 5 13.55 -25.63 20.68
CA SER A 5 14.72 -25.69 19.80
C SER A 5 14.44 -25.05 18.44
N PRO A 6 15.45 -24.50 17.74
CA PRO A 6 15.29 -23.95 16.39
C PRO A 6 14.62 -24.93 15.42
N ASP A 7 14.96 -26.22 15.49
CA ASP A 7 14.36 -27.27 14.65
C ASP A 7 12.88 -27.47 14.92
N THR A 8 12.46 -27.36 16.19
CA THR A 8 11.05 -27.45 16.57
C THR A 8 10.25 -26.26 16.01
N VAL A 9 10.82 -25.04 16.08
CA VAL A 9 10.21 -23.83 15.51
C VAL A 9 10.11 -23.96 14.00
N LEU A 10 11.17 -24.40 13.32
CA LEU A 10 11.19 -24.58 11.86
C LEU A 10 10.16 -25.63 11.41
N ARG A 11 10.08 -26.76 12.11
CA ARG A 11 9.10 -27.81 11.82
C ARG A 11 7.67 -27.31 11.99
N GLY A 12 7.36 -26.65 13.11
CA GLY A 12 6.06 -26.03 13.34
C GLY A 12 5.71 -24.98 12.29
N GLY A 13 6.68 -24.17 11.85
CA GLY A 13 6.51 -23.21 10.76
C GLY A 13 6.13 -23.88 9.43
N LYS A 14 6.72 -25.03 9.11
CA LYS A 14 6.38 -25.80 7.91
C LYS A 14 4.95 -26.38 7.96
N GLU A 15 4.49 -26.80 9.13
CA GLU A 15 3.13 -27.30 9.33
C GLU A 15 2.06 -26.18 9.23
N LEU A 16 2.46 -24.93 9.45
CA LEU A 16 1.60 -23.76 9.33
C LEU A 16 1.55 -23.21 7.91
N SER A 17 2.57 -23.48 7.07
CA SER A 17 2.63 -22.98 5.71
C SER A 17 1.56 -23.65 4.85
N CYS A 18 0.85 -22.82 4.05
CA CYS A 18 -0.02 -23.31 3.00
C CYS A 18 0.78 -23.56 1.72
N PRO A 19 0.39 -24.52 0.87
CA PRO A 19 0.97 -24.65 -0.46
C PRO A 19 0.73 -23.35 -1.25
N SER A 20 1.66 -23.05 -2.15
CA SER A 20 1.51 -21.93 -3.08
C SER A 20 0.37 -22.20 -4.05
N GLU A 21 -0.38 -21.16 -4.38
CA GLU A 21 -1.39 -21.17 -5.44
C GLU A 21 -0.77 -20.67 -6.75
N LEU A 22 -0.92 -21.45 -7.81
CA LEU A 22 -0.51 -21.08 -9.17
C LEU A 22 -1.70 -20.49 -9.90
N ILE A 23 -1.62 -19.21 -10.28
CA ILE A 23 -2.70 -18.49 -10.95
C ILE A 23 -2.16 -17.95 -12.26
N GLU A 24 -2.75 -18.41 -13.38
CA GLU A 24 -2.45 -17.86 -14.69
C GLU A 24 -3.20 -16.54 -14.91
N ASN A 25 -2.47 -15.50 -15.32
CA ASN A 25 -3.06 -14.25 -15.72
C ASN A 25 -3.61 -14.39 -17.15
N PRO A 26 -4.93 -14.34 -17.35
CA PRO A 26 -5.54 -14.61 -18.66
C PRO A 26 -5.18 -13.56 -19.73
N SER A 27 -4.78 -12.35 -19.33
CA SER A 27 -4.39 -11.30 -20.27
C SER A 27 -2.96 -11.42 -20.77
N THR A 28 -2.06 -12.05 -20.00
CA THR A 28 -0.63 -12.15 -20.34
C THR A 28 -0.13 -13.57 -20.53
N GLY A 29 -0.92 -14.58 -20.13
CA GLY A 29 -0.52 -16.00 -20.10
C GLY A 29 0.59 -16.30 -19.08
N VAL A 30 0.94 -15.34 -18.21
CA VAL A 30 1.98 -15.52 -17.20
C VAL A 30 1.39 -16.19 -15.97
N THR A 31 2.00 -17.28 -15.52
CA THR A 31 1.64 -17.94 -14.27
C THR A 31 2.34 -17.24 -13.10
N HIS A 32 1.55 -16.80 -12.15
CA HIS A 32 1.99 -16.22 -10.89
C HIS A 32 1.81 -17.21 -9.75
N GLU A 33 2.75 -17.21 -8.82
CA GLU A 33 2.70 -18.04 -7.63
C GLU A 33 2.45 -17.15 -6.40
N PHE A 34 1.43 -17.51 -5.64
CA PHE A 34 1.03 -16.81 -4.41
C PHE A 34 1.14 -17.75 -3.22
N SER A 35 1.74 -17.29 -2.13
CA SER A 35 1.74 -17.98 -0.85
C SER A 35 0.83 -17.22 0.11
N ILE A 36 -0.42 -17.68 0.18
CA ILE A 36 -1.46 -17.07 1.03
C ILE A 36 -1.37 -17.71 2.42
N ASN A 37 -0.58 -17.10 3.28
CA ASN A 37 -0.22 -17.62 4.60
C ASN A 37 -1.21 -17.15 5.69
N ILE A 38 -2.47 -17.55 5.64
CA ILE A 38 -3.52 -17.11 6.58
C ILE A 38 -3.13 -17.42 8.04
N LYS A 39 -2.77 -18.67 8.35
CA LYS A 39 -2.42 -19.07 9.72
C LYS A 39 -1.16 -18.38 10.27
N PRO A 40 -0.04 -18.30 9.54
CA PRO A 40 1.11 -17.54 9.98
C PRO A 40 0.80 -16.06 10.23
N ASN A 41 0.03 -15.40 9.35
CA ASN A 41 -0.37 -14.00 9.51
C ASN A 41 -1.26 -13.81 10.76
N ASP A 42 -2.21 -14.71 11.01
CA ASP A 42 -3.03 -14.70 12.22
C ASP A 42 -2.17 -14.82 13.49
N LEU A 43 -1.16 -15.70 13.48
CA LEU A 43 -0.22 -15.84 14.60
C LEU A 43 0.63 -14.59 14.82
N ILE A 44 1.05 -13.89 13.76
CA ILE A 44 1.76 -12.63 13.86
C ILE A 44 0.91 -11.59 14.60
N VAL A 45 -0.33 -11.39 14.16
CA VAL A 45 -1.24 -10.41 14.79
C VAL A 45 -1.52 -10.77 16.25
N LYS A 46 -1.81 -12.05 16.55
CA LYS A 46 -2.01 -12.52 17.93
C LYS A 46 -0.77 -12.31 18.81
N GLY A 47 0.41 -12.57 18.28
CA GLY A 47 1.67 -12.32 18.98
C GLY A 47 1.87 -10.85 19.31
N LEU A 48 1.57 -9.94 18.37
CA LEU A 48 1.63 -8.48 18.59
C LEU A 48 0.64 -8.02 19.67
N ILE A 49 -0.56 -8.62 19.70
CA ILE A 49 -1.54 -8.33 20.75
C ILE A 49 -1.05 -8.86 22.12
N GLN A 50 -0.57 -10.10 22.18
CA GLN A 50 -0.07 -10.71 23.42
C GLN A 50 1.14 -9.98 24.02
N THR A 51 1.98 -9.37 23.16
CA THR A 51 3.14 -8.58 23.59
C THR A 51 2.80 -7.11 23.86
N GLY A 52 1.53 -6.72 23.74
CA GLY A 52 1.08 -5.35 24.00
C GLY A 52 1.51 -4.32 22.95
N GLN A 53 1.94 -4.78 21.76
CA GLN A 53 2.29 -3.89 20.65
C GLN A 53 1.04 -3.44 19.87
N LEU A 54 -0.01 -4.25 19.87
CA LEU A 54 -1.34 -3.92 19.37
C LEU A 54 -2.39 -4.15 20.45
N GLU A 55 -3.42 -3.32 20.42
CA GLU A 55 -4.58 -3.38 21.31
C GLU A 55 -5.85 -3.65 20.49
N THR A 56 -6.67 -4.58 20.94
CA THR A 56 -7.96 -4.86 20.28
C THR A 56 -8.91 -3.66 20.40
N ASN A 57 -9.81 -3.52 19.45
CA ASN A 57 -10.77 -2.42 19.34
C ASN A 57 -10.17 -1.01 19.18
N LYS A 58 -8.88 -0.91 18.90
CA LYS A 58 -8.19 0.33 18.57
C LYS A 58 -8.04 0.46 17.05
N LYS A 59 -8.10 1.69 16.55
CA LYS A 59 -7.85 2.01 15.14
C LYS A 59 -6.39 2.34 14.94
N TYR A 60 -5.82 1.84 13.85
CA TYR A 60 -4.42 2.03 13.47
C TYR A 60 -4.28 2.53 12.05
N ASP A 61 -3.15 3.16 11.77
CA ASP A 61 -2.71 3.46 10.41
C ASP A 61 -2.07 2.21 9.82
N LEU A 62 -2.52 1.81 8.63
CA LEU A 62 -2.02 0.66 7.90
C LEU A 62 -1.28 1.13 6.65
N ASP A 63 -0.03 0.72 6.52
CA ASP A 63 0.78 0.93 5.33
C ASP A 63 0.86 -0.37 4.52
N TYR A 64 0.74 -0.29 3.21
CA TYR A 64 0.90 -1.42 2.31
C TYR A 64 1.91 -1.12 1.21
N ASP A 65 2.82 -2.07 0.98
CA ASP A 65 3.81 -2.00 -0.09
C ASP A 65 4.18 -3.39 -0.63
N ASN A 66 4.71 -3.44 -1.85
CA ASN A 66 5.31 -4.63 -2.44
C ASN A 66 6.84 -4.54 -2.39
N LEU A 67 7.45 -5.36 -1.56
CA LEU A 67 8.90 -5.37 -1.37
C LEU A 67 9.58 -6.25 -2.43
N VAL A 68 10.72 -5.81 -2.95
CA VAL A 68 11.58 -6.67 -3.75
C VAL A 68 12.63 -7.30 -2.84
N LEU A 69 12.60 -8.62 -2.72
CA LEU A 69 13.54 -9.43 -1.94
C LEU A 69 14.47 -10.18 -2.90
N PRO A 70 15.68 -9.66 -3.18
CA PRO A 70 16.66 -10.36 -4.03
C PRO A 70 17.02 -11.72 -3.45
N ASN A 71 17.00 -12.76 -4.26
CA ASN A 71 17.31 -14.12 -3.87
C ASN A 71 17.69 -14.95 -5.09
N GLU A 72 18.63 -15.89 -4.94
CA GLU A 72 19.11 -16.78 -6.00
C GLU A 72 18.62 -18.23 -5.85
N LYS A 73 17.56 -18.47 -5.07
CA LYS A 73 16.98 -19.81 -4.95
C LYS A 73 16.40 -20.28 -6.28
N TYR A 74 16.33 -21.60 -6.44
CA TYR A 74 15.90 -22.26 -7.68
C TYR A 74 14.46 -21.89 -8.12
N ASP A 75 13.60 -21.51 -7.18
CA ASP A 75 12.21 -21.11 -7.37
C ASP A 75 12.03 -19.59 -7.54
N SER A 76 13.08 -18.80 -7.34
CA SER A 76 13.04 -17.35 -7.53
C SER A 76 12.88 -16.96 -9.01
N ARG A 77 12.21 -15.84 -9.28
CA ARG A 77 11.95 -15.33 -10.63
C ARG A 77 12.49 -13.92 -10.80
N LYS A 78 12.64 -13.50 -12.06
CA LYS A 78 13.14 -12.17 -12.39
C LYS A 78 12.13 -11.11 -11.98
N THR A 79 12.57 -10.14 -11.18
CA THR A 79 11.77 -9.00 -10.71
C THR A 79 11.77 -7.85 -11.73
N TYR A 80 10.90 -6.87 -11.57
CA TYR A 80 10.90 -5.66 -12.40
C TYR A 80 12.20 -4.83 -12.26
N LYS A 81 12.93 -4.99 -11.14
CA LYS A 81 14.26 -4.37 -10.93
C LYS A 81 15.40 -5.14 -11.61
N MET A 82 15.07 -6.10 -12.49
CA MET A 82 16.05 -6.95 -13.20
C MET A 82 16.90 -7.84 -12.30
N THR A 83 16.62 -7.93 -11.01
CA THR A 83 17.19 -8.90 -10.07
C THR A 83 16.34 -10.16 -10.03
N THR A 84 16.92 -11.30 -9.65
CA THR A 84 16.16 -12.52 -9.32
C THR A 84 15.71 -12.45 -7.87
N GLY A 85 14.47 -12.90 -7.58
CA GLY A 85 13.97 -12.85 -6.20
C GLY A 85 12.46 -13.06 -6.10
N TYR A 86 11.90 -12.50 -5.03
CA TYR A 86 10.47 -12.51 -4.71
C TYR A 86 9.94 -11.08 -4.57
N GLN A 87 8.62 -10.94 -4.70
CA GLN A 87 7.96 -9.63 -4.57
C GLN A 87 6.71 -9.72 -3.67
N PRO A 88 6.89 -10.04 -2.36
CA PRO A 88 5.76 -10.15 -1.44
C PRO A 88 5.02 -8.82 -1.28
N GLY A 89 3.69 -8.94 -1.04
CA GLY A 89 2.88 -7.86 -0.52
C GLY A 89 2.97 -7.84 1.00
N VAL A 90 3.20 -6.68 1.59
CA VAL A 90 3.41 -6.51 3.04
C VAL A 90 2.53 -5.39 3.56
N ALA A 91 1.78 -5.66 4.63
CA ALA A 91 1.07 -4.64 5.37
C ALA A 91 1.69 -4.45 6.76
N THR A 92 1.84 -3.18 7.17
CA THR A 92 2.47 -2.81 8.44
C THR A 92 1.64 -1.82 9.23
N ILE A 93 1.74 -1.90 10.56
CA ILE A 93 1.27 -0.89 11.51
C ILE A 93 2.49 -0.34 12.24
N GLY A 94 2.91 0.86 11.89
CA GLY A 94 4.18 1.42 12.35
C GLY A 94 5.33 0.51 11.90
N ASN A 95 6.11 -0.02 12.86
CA ASN A 95 7.24 -0.91 12.57
C ASN A 95 6.86 -2.40 12.59
N ASN A 96 5.60 -2.73 12.80
CA ASN A 96 5.15 -4.11 12.93
C ASN A 96 4.54 -4.62 11.64
N ILE A 97 5.05 -5.72 11.10
CA ILE A 97 4.38 -6.45 10.02
C ILE A 97 3.13 -7.11 10.60
N VAL A 98 1.97 -6.84 10.00
CA VAL A 98 0.68 -7.45 10.38
C VAL A 98 0.16 -8.43 9.34
N TYR A 99 0.67 -8.34 8.12
CA TYR A 99 0.33 -9.26 7.03
C TYR A 99 1.47 -9.37 6.02
N ILE A 100 1.74 -10.58 5.57
CA ILE A 100 2.67 -10.84 4.47
C ILE A 100 2.13 -11.93 3.55
N GLU A 101 2.12 -11.67 2.25
CA GLU A 101 1.75 -12.61 1.21
C GLU A 101 2.91 -12.81 0.26
N GLY A 102 3.39 -14.05 0.16
CA GLY A 102 4.47 -14.39 -0.75
C GLY A 102 4.02 -14.30 -2.21
N ARG A 103 4.89 -13.75 -3.06
CA ARG A 103 4.70 -13.68 -4.50
C ARG A 103 6.03 -13.87 -5.19
N ASN A 104 6.00 -14.54 -6.34
CA ASN A 104 7.19 -14.67 -7.19
C ASN A 104 7.64 -13.31 -7.73
N GLY A 105 8.93 -13.20 -8.03
CA GLY A 105 9.53 -11.99 -8.56
C GLY A 105 8.91 -11.48 -9.87
N ASN A 106 8.36 -12.37 -10.70
CA ASN A 106 7.65 -12.02 -11.93
C ASN A 106 6.18 -11.59 -11.73
N SER A 107 5.68 -11.61 -10.49
CA SER A 107 4.34 -11.13 -10.18
C SER A 107 4.31 -9.61 -10.16
N GLN A 108 3.51 -9.01 -11.04
CA GLN A 108 3.31 -7.57 -11.02
C GLN A 108 2.63 -7.15 -9.70
N ALA A 109 3.11 -6.05 -9.08
CA ALA A 109 2.54 -5.54 -7.84
C ALA A 109 1.02 -5.33 -7.93
N LYS A 110 0.56 -4.82 -9.08
CA LYS A 110 -0.86 -4.54 -9.35
C LYS A 110 -1.75 -5.77 -9.47
N TYR A 111 -1.19 -6.93 -9.83
CA TYR A 111 -2.00 -8.11 -10.13
C TYR A 111 -2.61 -8.68 -8.85
N LYS A 112 -3.94 -8.75 -8.77
CA LYS A 112 -4.71 -9.22 -7.61
C LYS A 112 -4.33 -8.54 -6.28
N GLN A 113 -3.96 -7.27 -6.32
CA GLN A 113 -3.55 -6.53 -5.15
C GLN A 113 -4.74 -6.23 -4.22
N ASP A 114 -5.90 -5.98 -4.80
CA ASP A 114 -7.19 -5.84 -4.10
C ASP A 114 -7.52 -7.06 -3.24
N GLU A 115 -7.35 -8.27 -3.78
CA GLU A 115 -7.54 -9.51 -3.02
C GLU A 115 -6.54 -9.63 -1.85
N THR A 116 -5.27 -9.27 -2.07
CA THR A 116 -4.23 -9.31 -1.04
C THR A 116 -4.53 -8.33 0.10
N ILE A 117 -4.88 -7.09 -0.26
CA ILE A 117 -5.23 -6.05 0.72
C ILE A 117 -6.51 -6.43 1.46
N GLY A 118 -7.50 -6.99 0.75
CA GLY A 118 -8.72 -7.51 1.37
C GLY A 118 -8.45 -8.62 2.40
N ARG A 119 -7.53 -9.54 2.10
CA ARG A 119 -7.09 -10.57 3.07
C ARG A 119 -6.36 -9.97 4.27
N ALA A 120 -5.55 -8.93 4.06
CA ALA A 120 -4.88 -8.23 5.17
C ALA A 120 -5.90 -7.58 6.11
N PHE A 121 -6.89 -6.86 5.58
CA PHE A 121 -7.99 -6.29 6.39
C PHE A 121 -8.77 -7.39 7.13
N GLY A 122 -9.16 -8.46 6.44
CA GLY A 122 -9.90 -9.58 7.05
C GLY A 122 -9.13 -10.25 8.18
N GLY A 123 -7.82 -10.44 8.03
CA GLY A 123 -6.95 -11.00 9.06
C GLY A 123 -6.82 -10.11 10.31
N MET A 124 -6.75 -8.81 10.11
CA MET A 124 -6.74 -7.85 11.23
C MET A 124 -8.11 -7.77 11.91
N ASP A 125 -9.18 -7.65 11.14
CA ASP A 125 -10.54 -7.55 11.68
C ASP A 125 -10.96 -8.77 12.49
N SER A 126 -10.59 -9.97 12.05
CA SER A 126 -10.83 -11.21 12.79
C SER A 126 -10.12 -11.28 14.15
N ASN A 127 -9.07 -10.49 14.34
CA ASN A 127 -8.34 -10.30 15.60
C ASN A 127 -8.75 -9.02 16.36
N GLY A 128 -9.81 -8.34 15.93
CA GLY A 128 -10.31 -7.13 16.57
C GLY A 128 -9.47 -5.88 16.35
N ILE A 129 -8.59 -5.88 15.35
CA ILE A 129 -7.77 -4.72 14.97
C ILE A 129 -8.50 -3.96 13.85
N LYS A 130 -8.73 -2.67 14.05
CA LYS A 130 -9.41 -1.81 13.06
C LYS A 130 -8.41 -0.89 12.36
N THR A 131 -8.71 -0.59 11.09
CA THR A 131 -7.91 0.38 10.32
C THR A 131 -8.64 1.71 10.27
N GLY A 132 -7.99 2.76 10.78
CA GLY A 132 -8.48 4.14 10.66
C GLY A 132 -8.03 4.78 9.35
N ARG A 133 -6.74 4.65 9.04
CA ARG A 133 -6.11 5.23 7.86
C ARG A 133 -5.33 4.17 7.08
N PHE A 134 -5.42 4.23 5.76
CA PHE A 134 -4.65 3.37 4.87
C PHE A 134 -3.70 4.21 4.02
N ARG A 135 -2.47 3.74 3.81
CA ARG A 135 -1.49 4.37 2.93
C ARG A 135 -0.86 3.35 2.00
N ALA A 136 -0.69 3.72 0.72
CA ALA A 136 0.00 2.88 -0.25
C ALA A 136 0.63 3.71 -1.38
N ASP A 137 1.56 3.09 -2.09
CA ASP A 137 2.22 3.66 -3.26
C ASP A 137 1.33 3.66 -4.52
N SER A 138 1.89 4.09 -5.64
CA SER A 138 1.19 4.18 -6.93
C SER A 138 0.83 2.83 -7.56
N ALA A 139 1.39 1.71 -7.11
CA ALA A 139 0.95 0.40 -7.55
C ALA A 139 -0.49 0.11 -7.10
N SER A 140 -0.90 0.69 -5.98
CA SER A 140 -2.24 0.59 -5.41
C SER A 140 -3.26 1.57 -6.04
N TYR A 141 -2.84 2.41 -6.99
CA TYR A 141 -3.73 3.31 -7.71
C TYR A 141 -4.56 2.53 -8.74
N GLN A 142 -5.56 1.81 -8.26
CA GLN A 142 -6.47 0.97 -9.03
C GLN A 142 -7.88 1.08 -8.42
N GLN A 143 -8.90 1.12 -9.27
CA GLN A 143 -10.29 1.23 -8.81
C GLN A 143 -10.66 0.10 -7.83
N SER A 144 -10.34 -1.16 -8.17
CA SER A 144 -10.65 -2.32 -7.33
C SER A 144 -9.99 -2.25 -5.94
N VAL A 145 -8.74 -1.74 -5.87
CA VAL A 145 -8.02 -1.54 -4.61
C VAL A 145 -8.71 -0.47 -3.77
N ILE A 146 -9.05 0.67 -4.39
CA ILE A 146 -9.70 1.78 -3.70
C ILE A 146 -11.06 1.36 -3.15
N GLU A 147 -11.85 0.58 -3.89
CA GLU A 147 -13.13 0.05 -3.42
C GLU A 147 -12.98 -0.85 -2.19
N VAL A 148 -11.95 -1.71 -2.15
CA VAL A 148 -11.65 -2.52 -0.96
C VAL A 148 -11.24 -1.63 0.21
N VAL A 149 -10.41 -0.62 -0.02
CA VAL A 149 -9.90 0.28 1.02
C VAL A 149 -11.03 1.14 1.61
N GLU A 150 -11.90 1.70 0.78
CA GLU A 150 -13.07 2.49 1.22
C GLU A 150 -13.99 1.72 2.16
N ASN A 151 -14.18 0.43 1.90
CA ASN A 151 -15.04 -0.42 2.71
C ASN A 151 -14.43 -0.79 4.07
N ASN A 152 -13.11 -0.63 4.24
CA ASN A 152 -12.39 -1.13 5.42
C ASN A 152 -11.69 -0.04 6.24
N THR A 153 -11.72 1.25 5.80
CA THR A 153 -11.00 2.34 6.47
C THR A 153 -11.86 3.59 6.61
N ASP A 154 -11.50 4.46 7.54
CA ASP A 154 -12.15 5.78 7.65
C ASP A 154 -11.60 6.75 6.59
N THR A 155 -10.28 6.68 6.33
CA THR A 155 -9.59 7.52 5.34
C THR A 155 -8.48 6.73 4.65
N PHE A 156 -8.06 7.18 3.47
CA PHE A 156 -6.90 6.62 2.80
C PHE A 156 -6.08 7.67 2.07
N TYR A 157 -4.82 7.35 1.81
CA TYR A 157 -3.89 8.11 0.99
C TYR A 157 -3.16 7.15 0.07
N ILE A 158 -3.45 7.23 -1.23
CA ILE A 158 -2.80 6.41 -2.26
C ILE A 158 -2.11 7.36 -3.22
N ARG A 159 -0.81 7.15 -3.45
CA ARG A 159 -0.09 7.93 -4.44
C ARG A 159 -0.71 7.73 -5.82
N ALA A 160 -1.16 8.80 -6.45
CA ALA A 160 -1.73 8.73 -7.78
C ALA A 160 -0.63 8.44 -8.83
N MET A 161 -0.96 7.61 -9.81
CA MET A 161 -0.08 7.38 -10.95
C MET A 161 -0.25 8.54 -11.93
N ARG A 162 0.85 9.20 -12.27
CA ARG A 162 0.86 10.27 -13.26
C ARG A 162 0.66 9.72 -14.66
N TYR A 163 -0.15 10.39 -15.44
CA TYR A 163 -0.41 10.13 -16.85
C TYR A 163 -0.64 11.46 -17.59
N ALA A 164 -0.49 11.48 -18.91
CA ALA A 164 -0.48 12.71 -19.70
C ALA A 164 -1.67 13.65 -19.43
N ALA A 165 -2.90 13.12 -19.36
CA ALA A 165 -4.08 13.94 -19.07
C ALA A 165 -4.07 14.53 -17.63
N MET A 166 -3.47 13.84 -16.66
CA MET A 166 -3.28 14.40 -15.32
C MET A 166 -2.25 15.52 -15.33
N ASP A 167 -1.16 15.35 -16.08
CA ASP A 167 -0.13 16.38 -16.21
C ASP A 167 -0.67 17.64 -16.89
N GLU A 168 -1.51 17.50 -17.91
CA GLU A 168 -2.22 18.61 -18.55
C GLU A 168 -3.12 19.34 -17.53
N HIS A 169 -3.93 18.60 -16.81
CA HIS A 169 -4.81 19.15 -15.76
C HIS A 169 -4.02 19.85 -14.64
N ILE A 170 -2.89 19.29 -14.22
CA ILE A 170 -1.98 19.92 -13.24
C ILE A 170 -1.40 21.23 -13.80
N GLY A 171 -1.07 21.25 -15.09
CA GLY A 171 -0.55 22.45 -15.76
C GLY A 171 -1.52 23.64 -15.79
N GLU A 172 -2.83 23.37 -15.80
CA GLU A 172 -3.89 24.38 -15.78
C GLU A 172 -4.16 24.95 -14.38
N LEU A 173 -3.61 24.34 -13.32
CA LEU A 173 -3.84 24.80 -11.95
C LEU A 173 -3.16 26.15 -11.69
N SER A 174 -3.96 27.15 -11.36
CA SER A 174 -3.50 28.51 -11.03
C SER A 174 -3.32 28.76 -9.52
N LEU A 175 -4.00 27.96 -8.68
CA LEU A 175 -4.01 28.15 -7.23
C LEU A 175 -3.07 27.15 -6.55
N TRP A 176 -1.93 27.66 -6.09
CA TRP A 176 -0.94 26.91 -5.35
C TRP A 176 -0.73 27.55 -3.97
N GLN A 177 -0.87 26.78 -2.92
CA GLN A 177 -0.58 27.19 -1.56
C GLN A 177 0.86 26.84 -1.21
N LYS A 178 1.63 27.81 -0.72
CA LYS A 178 2.96 27.54 -0.19
C LYS A 178 2.85 26.98 1.22
N ILE A 179 3.49 25.85 1.46
CA ILE A 179 3.60 25.23 2.77
C ILE A 179 5.06 24.94 3.11
N ARG A 180 5.36 24.80 4.39
CA ARG A 180 6.68 24.41 4.86
C ARG A 180 6.57 23.13 5.69
N LEU A 181 7.28 22.10 5.27
CA LEU A 181 7.40 20.84 6.02
C LEU A 181 8.85 20.70 6.52
N GLY A 182 9.05 20.91 7.82
CA GLY A 182 10.40 20.98 8.39
C GLY A 182 11.24 22.11 7.77
N THR A 183 12.31 21.74 7.09
CA THR A 183 13.20 22.68 6.38
C THR A 183 12.84 22.91 4.91
N GLN A 184 11.90 22.13 4.36
CA GLN A 184 11.58 22.14 2.93
C GLN A 184 10.33 22.99 2.66
N GLU A 185 10.45 23.94 1.71
CA GLU A 185 9.31 24.68 1.19
C GLU A 185 8.78 23.98 -0.06
N MET A 186 7.46 23.82 -0.14
CA MET A 186 6.78 23.23 -1.28
C MET A 186 5.49 23.98 -1.60
N GLU A 187 5.01 23.79 -2.80
CA GLU A 187 3.70 24.28 -3.22
C GLU A 187 2.72 23.09 -3.28
N VAL A 188 1.51 23.29 -2.79
CA VAL A 188 0.45 22.28 -2.76
C VAL A 188 -0.78 22.85 -3.46
N ALA A 189 -1.39 22.03 -4.29
CA ALA A 189 -2.72 22.24 -4.86
C ALA A 189 -3.68 21.16 -4.37
N ASP A 190 -4.92 21.53 -4.17
CA ASP A 190 -5.98 20.67 -3.65
C ASP A 190 -7.19 20.71 -4.59
N ILE A 191 -7.58 19.56 -5.10
CA ILE A 191 -8.73 19.38 -6.00
C ILE A 191 -9.72 18.46 -5.30
N ALA A 192 -10.85 19.01 -4.89
CA ALA A 192 -11.86 18.28 -4.11
C ALA A 192 -12.65 17.25 -4.93
N ASP A 193 -12.88 17.52 -6.23
CA ASP A 193 -13.78 16.77 -7.09
C ASP A 193 -13.05 16.03 -8.23
N PHE A 194 -11.95 15.39 -7.93
CA PHE A 194 -11.19 14.63 -8.92
C PHE A 194 -11.84 13.26 -9.21
N MET A 195 -12.02 12.92 -10.47
CA MET A 195 -12.69 11.70 -10.92
C MET A 195 -11.72 10.80 -11.73
N PRO A 196 -10.89 9.98 -11.07
CA PRO A 196 -9.85 9.20 -11.73
C PRO A 196 -10.35 7.99 -12.53
N PHE A 197 -11.54 7.48 -12.21
CA PHE A 197 -12.06 6.21 -12.74
C PHE A 197 -13.46 6.36 -13.37
N GLY A 198 -13.75 7.51 -13.97
CA GLY A 198 -15.06 7.83 -14.53
C GLY A 198 -15.86 8.77 -13.63
N GLU A 199 -17.11 9.04 -14.02
CA GLU A 199 -17.90 10.14 -13.44
C GLU A 199 -18.65 9.77 -12.15
N GLU A 200 -18.58 8.52 -11.70
CA GLU A 200 -19.44 8.04 -10.59
C GLU A 200 -18.91 8.42 -9.21
N LYS A 201 -17.59 8.46 -9.03
CA LYS A 201 -16.98 8.71 -7.72
C LYS A 201 -15.96 9.84 -7.78
N LYS A 202 -16.09 10.74 -6.82
CA LYS A 202 -15.21 11.89 -6.64
C LYS A 202 -14.24 11.64 -5.49
N TYR A 203 -13.01 12.05 -5.69
CA TYR A 203 -11.94 11.95 -4.70
C TYR A 203 -11.25 13.30 -4.54
N ARG A 204 -10.60 13.50 -3.42
CA ARG A 204 -9.72 14.63 -3.21
C ARG A 204 -8.34 14.27 -3.77
N LEU A 205 -7.83 15.09 -4.69
CA LEU A 205 -6.48 14.97 -5.22
C LEU A 205 -5.62 16.08 -4.63
N VAL A 206 -4.58 15.71 -3.89
CA VAL A 206 -3.58 16.64 -3.35
C VAL A 206 -2.31 16.47 -4.15
N ILE A 207 -1.82 17.56 -4.70
CA ILE A 207 -0.62 17.60 -5.52
C ILE A 207 0.41 18.48 -4.81
N SER A 208 1.61 17.95 -4.62
CA SER A 208 2.74 18.72 -4.10
C SER A 208 3.82 18.86 -5.15
N ARG A 209 4.49 20.00 -5.18
CA ARG A 209 5.66 20.22 -6.01
C ARG A 209 6.71 21.05 -5.26
N ILE A 210 7.98 20.78 -5.58
CA ILE A 210 9.12 21.57 -5.12
C ILE A 210 9.54 22.46 -6.28
N ARG A 211 9.59 23.77 -6.09
CA ARG A 211 10.17 24.65 -7.12
C ARG A 211 11.68 24.49 -7.13
N SER A 212 12.24 24.04 -8.26
CA SER A 212 13.67 24.14 -8.49
C SER A 212 14.08 25.63 -8.56
N VAL A 213 15.18 25.96 -7.88
CA VAL A 213 15.72 27.32 -7.90
C VAL A 213 16.42 27.64 -9.23
N ASN A 214 16.72 26.62 -10.03
CA ASN A 214 17.35 26.75 -11.33
C ASN A 214 16.31 26.98 -12.43
N LYS A 215 16.33 28.17 -13.00
CA LYS A 215 15.37 28.65 -14.00
C LYS A 215 15.40 27.93 -15.37
N GLU A 216 16.26 26.93 -15.58
CA GLU A 216 16.45 26.26 -16.87
C GLU A 216 15.90 24.83 -16.91
N GLU A 217 15.40 24.30 -15.80
CA GLU A 217 14.76 22.98 -15.78
C GLU A 217 13.24 23.12 -15.84
N ASP A 218 12.68 22.43 -16.82
CA ASP A 218 11.27 22.34 -17.14
C ASP A 218 10.39 22.20 -15.89
N LEU A 219 9.32 22.95 -15.79
CA LEU A 219 8.34 22.97 -14.68
C LEU A 219 7.79 21.57 -14.31
N PHE A 220 8.04 20.56 -15.14
CA PHE A 220 7.54 19.19 -15.01
C PHE A 220 8.59 18.17 -14.55
N THR A 221 9.86 18.53 -14.45
CA THR A 221 10.92 17.66 -13.92
C THR A 221 11.12 17.79 -12.42
N GLY A 222 10.45 18.73 -11.76
CA GLY A 222 10.43 18.83 -10.30
C GLY A 222 9.79 17.58 -9.69
N GLU A 223 10.40 17.07 -8.62
CA GLU A 223 9.86 15.96 -7.79
C GLU A 223 8.49 16.34 -7.19
N GLY A 224 7.44 16.22 -8.00
CA GLY A 224 6.07 16.43 -7.57
C GLY A 224 5.38 15.11 -7.27
N GLU A 225 4.68 15.03 -6.16
CA GLU A 225 3.86 13.88 -5.80
C GLU A 225 2.38 14.24 -5.87
N ALA A 226 1.58 13.36 -6.46
CA ALA A 226 0.15 13.46 -6.45
C ALA A 226 -0.42 12.31 -5.60
N CYS A 227 -1.26 12.64 -4.63
CA CYS A 227 -1.96 11.65 -3.81
C CYS A 227 -3.45 11.85 -3.90
N ILE A 228 -4.20 10.77 -4.07
CA ILE A 228 -5.65 10.79 -3.89
C ILE A 228 -6.03 10.36 -2.48
N SER A 229 -7.06 10.97 -1.95
CA SER A 229 -7.64 10.61 -0.66
C SER A 229 -9.16 10.75 -0.72
N HIS A 230 -9.84 9.99 0.12
CA HIS A 230 -11.26 10.16 0.40
C HIS A 230 -11.43 10.47 1.88
N LEU A 231 -12.11 11.58 2.18
CA LEU A 231 -12.58 11.89 3.53
C LEU A 231 -14.06 11.53 3.57
N ARG A 232 -14.47 10.66 4.48
CA ARG A 232 -15.91 10.51 4.77
C ARG A 232 -16.47 11.86 5.19
N SER A 233 -17.61 12.24 4.63
CA SER A 233 -18.28 13.53 4.83
C SER A 233 -18.70 13.82 6.28
N ASP A 234 -18.61 12.85 7.15
CA ASP A 234 -19.01 12.89 8.56
C ASP A 234 -17.86 13.21 9.54
N ILE A 235 -16.60 13.35 9.05
CA ILE A 235 -15.50 13.82 9.89
C ILE A 235 -15.40 15.34 9.74
N PRO A 236 -15.70 16.12 10.82
CA PRO A 236 -15.60 17.58 10.75
C PRO A 236 -14.15 17.98 10.40
N HIS A 237 -14.02 18.91 9.46
CA HIS A 237 -12.76 19.58 9.18
C HIS A 237 -12.24 20.22 10.48
N GLN A 238 -11.24 19.61 11.09
CA GLN A 238 -10.45 20.35 12.08
C GLN A 238 -9.59 21.33 11.28
N SER A 239 -10.07 22.56 11.21
CA SER A 239 -9.24 23.71 10.84
C SER A 239 -8.24 23.90 11.98
N GLU A 240 -7.04 23.35 11.81
CA GLU A 240 -5.93 23.71 12.69
C GLU A 240 -5.56 25.18 12.44
N ALA A 241 -5.73 25.97 13.51
CA ALA A 241 -5.29 27.36 13.61
C ALA A 241 -3.77 27.44 13.76
#